data_f67beac2f50738ad4a8aa96bd88114ba
#
_entry.id   f67beac2f50738ad4a8aa96bd88114ba
#
_cell.length_a   1.000
_cell.length_b   1.000
_cell.length_c   1.000
_cell.angle_alpha   90.00
_cell.angle_beta   90.00
_cell.angle_gamma   90.00
#
_symmetry.space_group_name_H-M   'P 1'
#
loop_
_entity.id
_entity.type
_entity.pdbx_description
1 polymer ?
#
loop_
_entity_poly.entity_id
_entity_poly.type
_entity_poly.pdbx_seq_one_letter_code
_entity_poly.pdbx_strand_id
1 'polypeptide(L)'
;MGHYLTVSAFRDVAACDLVDGITAYLREHGVTTSTSDVGRPPSPATIDVFEPLDGWTGVLWPEYFNLYDVAICRALSERLDTVVSAVGIAGNDGWSHHLLRAGTVLDRFASYPLALAQHLGEVESVARAWAGDPATVAAVFDVPVADVAARFRQAGPEEADDVDAEVEEIPARGIRIWWPGRRQHADQHPPEDLEDPADPWGFTRFWELVGITYPVRLPVVANLDLVRGWDRLLPRNPD
;
A
#
# COMPACT_ATOMS: atom_id res chain seq x y z
N MET A 1 -0.38 -14.40 -12.72
CA MET A 1 -1.47 -13.83 -11.88
C MET A 1 -0.80 -12.79 -11.01
N GLY A 2 -1.08 -11.50 -11.23
CA GLY A 2 -0.41 -10.41 -10.54
C GLY A 2 -0.78 -10.34 -9.06
N HIS A 3 0.14 -9.87 -8.23
CA HIS A 3 -0.08 -9.61 -6.80
C HIS A 3 -0.61 -8.19 -6.62
N TYR A 4 -1.68 -8.04 -5.86
CA TYR A 4 -2.18 -6.73 -5.45
C TYR A 4 -2.12 -6.67 -3.93
N LEU A 5 -1.32 -5.77 -3.42
CA LEU A 5 -1.15 -5.57 -1.99
C LEU A 5 -1.19 -4.08 -1.69
N THR A 6 -1.89 -3.72 -0.64
CA THR A 6 -1.86 -2.37 -0.10
C THR A 6 -1.69 -2.47 1.41
N VAL A 7 -0.63 -1.90 1.91
CA VAL A 7 -0.27 -1.92 3.32
C VAL A 7 0.21 -0.55 3.76
N SER A 8 -0.14 -0.15 4.99
CA SER A 8 0.28 1.14 5.53
C SER A 8 0.74 0.99 6.97
N ALA A 9 1.68 1.83 7.38
CA ALA A 9 2.15 1.92 8.76
C ALA A 9 1.95 3.34 9.28
N PHE A 10 1.40 3.46 10.49
CA PHE A 10 1.06 4.71 11.19
C PHE A 10 1.96 4.86 12.41
N ARG A 11 2.70 5.98 12.49
CA ARG A 11 3.67 6.22 13.55
C ARG A 11 2.98 6.66 14.85
N ASP A 12 3.37 6.04 15.97
CA ASP A 12 2.94 6.40 17.33
C ASP A 12 1.42 6.50 17.52
N VAL A 13 0.66 5.67 16.80
CA VAL A 13 -0.81 5.60 16.88
C VAL A 13 -1.23 4.29 17.53
N ALA A 14 -2.07 4.35 18.56
CA ALA A 14 -2.64 3.14 19.14
C ALA A 14 -3.62 2.47 18.16
N ALA A 15 -3.66 1.14 18.17
CA ALA A 15 -4.53 0.40 17.27
C ALA A 15 -6.01 0.75 17.41
N CYS A 16 -6.49 1.02 18.65
CA CYS A 16 -7.87 1.45 18.89
C CYS A 16 -8.19 2.80 18.24
N ASP A 17 -7.28 3.80 18.35
CA ASP A 17 -7.47 5.12 17.76
C ASP A 17 -7.48 5.04 16.23
N LEU A 18 -6.64 4.15 15.68
CA LEU A 18 -6.59 3.90 14.25
C LEU A 18 -7.87 3.22 13.73
N VAL A 19 -8.40 2.22 14.45
CA VAL A 19 -9.69 1.57 14.14
C VAL A 19 -10.84 2.57 14.16
N ASP A 20 -10.88 3.43 15.18
CA ASP A 20 -11.89 4.48 15.30
C ASP A 20 -11.79 5.49 14.15
N GLY A 21 -10.56 5.90 13.81
CA GLY A 21 -10.28 6.80 12.69
C GLY A 21 -10.73 6.21 11.35
N ILE A 22 -10.38 4.95 11.06
CA ILE A 22 -10.78 4.22 9.85
C ILE A 22 -12.30 4.13 9.78
N THR A 23 -12.94 3.70 10.87
CA THR A 23 -14.41 3.54 10.95
C THR A 23 -15.13 4.87 10.72
N ALA A 24 -14.62 5.95 11.32
CA ALA A 24 -15.18 7.28 11.13
C ALA A 24 -15.06 7.76 9.68
N TYR A 25 -13.87 7.63 9.08
CA TYR A 25 -13.66 7.97 7.67
C TYR A 25 -14.60 7.21 6.73
N LEU A 26 -14.68 5.90 6.89
CA LEU A 26 -15.53 5.05 6.07
C LEU A 26 -17.02 5.43 6.21
N ARG A 27 -17.47 5.70 7.42
CA ARG A 27 -18.85 6.15 7.68
C ARG A 27 -19.15 7.51 7.04
N GLU A 28 -18.22 8.46 7.07
CA GLU A 28 -18.34 9.77 6.41
C GLU A 28 -18.51 9.62 4.90
N HIS A 29 -17.93 8.57 4.31
CA HIS A 29 -18.07 8.23 2.89
C HIS A 29 -19.23 7.26 2.59
N GLY A 30 -20.09 7.00 3.58
CA GLY A 30 -21.27 6.15 3.42
C GLY A 30 -20.98 4.65 3.36
N VAL A 31 -19.79 4.24 3.80
CA VAL A 31 -19.40 2.83 3.94
C VAL A 31 -19.79 2.32 5.32
N THR A 32 -20.48 1.19 5.36
CA THR A 32 -20.83 0.51 6.61
C THR A 32 -19.78 -0.56 6.91
N THR A 33 -19.25 -0.53 8.13
CA THR A 33 -18.32 -1.53 8.64
C THR A 33 -18.94 -2.34 9.75
N SER A 34 -18.44 -3.56 9.96
CA SER A 34 -18.65 -4.35 11.16
C SER A 34 -17.32 -4.89 11.64
N THR A 35 -17.16 -5.02 12.95
CA THR A 35 -16.02 -5.75 13.52
C THR A 35 -16.32 -7.24 13.46
N SER A 36 -15.34 -8.03 13.04
CA SER A 36 -15.39 -9.49 13.13
C SER A 36 -14.41 -10.02 14.18
N ASP A 37 -14.66 -11.24 14.66
CA ASP A 37 -13.78 -11.87 15.62
C ASP A 37 -12.38 -12.08 15.02
N VAL A 38 -11.35 -11.72 15.76
CA VAL A 38 -9.96 -11.96 15.40
C VAL A 38 -9.75 -13.48 15.26
N GLY A 39 -9.23 -13.89 14.11
CA GLY A 39 -9.03 -15.32 13.80
C GLY A 39 -10.08 -15.95 12.88
N ARG A 40 -11.11 -15.21 12.50
CA ARG A 40 -11.99 -15.60 11.39
C ARG A 40 -11.19 -15.56 10.08
N PRO A 41 -11.47 -16.47 9.11
CA PRO A 41 -10.87 -16.35 7.79
C PRO A 41 -11.12 -14.96 7.21
N PRO A 42 -10.08 -14.23 6.78
CA PRO A 42 -10.23 -12.90 6.23
C PRO A 42 -11.16 -12.94 5.02
N SER A 43 -12.09 -11.99 4.97
CA SER A 43 -12.91 -11.73 3.80
C SER A 43 -12.12 -10.85 2.82
N PRO A 44 -12.38 -10.93 1.50
CA PRO A 44 -11.78 -10.01 0.53
C PRO A 44 -12.05 -8.53 0.82
N ALA A 45 -13.04 -8.24 1.64
CA ALA A 45 -13.45 -6.90 2.03
C ALA A 45 -13.07 -6.56 3.48
N THR A 46 -12.03 -7.18 4.02
CA THR A 46 -11.59 -6.95 5.41
C THR A 46 -10.36 -6.05 5.44
N ILE A 47 -10.37 -5.08 6.34
CA ILE A 47 -9.20 -4.29 6.75
C ILE A 47 -8.65 -4.94 8.01
N ASP A 48 -7.38 -5.35 7.99
CA ASP A 48 -6.72 -5.93 9.15
C ASP A 48 -5.83 -4.87 9.82
N VAL A 49 -6.04 -4.63 11.11
CA VAL A 49 -5.18 -3.78 11.93
C VAL A 49 -4.34 -4.66 12.84
N PHE A 50 -3.04 -4.45 12.84
CA PHE A 50 -2.07 -5.28 13.55
C PHE A 50 -1.65 -4.69 14.88
N GLU A 51 -1.09 -5.55 15.74
CA GLU A 51 -0.51 -5.11 17.00
C GLU A 51 0.62 -4.11 16.74
N PRO A 52 0.67 -2.97 17.47
CA PRO A 52 1.75 -2.01 17.34
C PRO A 52 3.11 -2.63 17.70
N LEU A 53 4.12 -2.36 16.86
CA LEU A 53 5.51 -2.77 17.09
C LEU A 53 6.46 -1.62 16.77
N ASP A 54 7.41 -1.37 17.65
CA ASP A 54 8.47 -0.36 17.48
C ASP A 54 7.95 1.05 17.11
N GLY A 55 6.79 1.44 17.67
CA GLY A 55 6.16 2.73 17.39
C GLY A 55 5.34 2.77 16.10
N TRP A 56 5.10 1.64 15.44
CA TRP A 56 4.32 1.58 14.22
C TRP A 56 3.11 0.64 14.34
N THR A 57 1.97 1.10 13.87
CA THR A 57 0.75 0.29 13.75
C THR A 57 0.48 0.01 12.28
N GLY A 58 0.56 -1.27 11.91
CA GLY A 58 0.34 -1.73 10.53
C GLY A 58 -1.15 -1.89 10.20
N VAL A 59 -1.50 -1.61 8.95
CA VAL A 59 -2.83 -1.87 8.38
C VAL A 59 -2.67 -2.57 7.04
N LEU A 60 -3.33 -3.70 6.86
CA LEU A 60 -3.49 -4.33 5.56
C LEU A 60 -4.87 -3.99 5.00
N TRP A 61 -4.88 -3.37 3.84
CA TRP A 61 -6.09 -2.97 3.16
C TRP A 61 -6.60 -4.09 2.23
N PRO A 62 -7.89 -4.09 1.88
CA PRO A 62 -8.40 -4.95 0.82
C PRO A 62 -7.66 -4.70 -0.51
N GLU A 63 -7.41 -5.74 -1.31
CA GLU A 63 -6.66 -5.61 -2.57
C GLU A 63 -7.21 -4.55 -3.53
N TYR A 64 -8.54 -4.44 -3.64
CA TYR A 64 -9.16 -3.45 -4.52
C TYR A 64 -9.04 -2.01 -3.99
N PHE A 65 -8.46 -1.79 -2.80
CA PHE A 65 -8.12 -0.48 -2.26
C PHE A 65 -6.84 0.11 -2.85
N ASN A 66 -6.15 -0.58 -3.73
CA ASN A 66 -4.85 -0.22 -4.28
C ASN A 66 -4.73 1.22 -4.84
N LEU A 67 -5.83 1.91 -5.10
CA LEU A 67 -5.83 3.32 -5.52
C LEU A 67 -6.51 4.25 -4.50
N TYR A 68 -7.07 3.72 -3.42
CA TYR A 68 -7.91 4.48 -2.46
C TYR A 68 -7.33 4.54 -1.07
N ASP A 69 -6.41 3.65 -0.76
CA ASP A 69 -5.68 3.63 0.50
C ASP A 69 -4.98 4.96 0.76
N VAL A 70 -4.45 5.62 -0.28
CA VAL A 70 -3.78 6.92 -0.16
C VAL A 70 -4.75 8.00 0.31
N ALA A 71 -6.01 7.99 -0.15
CA ALA A 71 -7.00 8.97 0.27
C ALA A 71 -7.38 8.81 1.75
N ILE A 72 -7.58 7.56 2.20
CA ILE A 72 -7.85 7.26 3.60
C ILE A 72 -6.62 7.50 4.48
N CYS A 73 -5.42 7.10 4.03
CA CYS A 73 -4.17 7.35 4.73
C CYS A 73 -3.91 8.84 4.91
N ARG A 74 -4.20 9.66 3.89
CA ARG A 74 -4.08 11.11 3.95
C ARG A 74 -5.03 11.70 5.01
N ALA A 75 -6.30 11.32 4.99
CA ALA A 75 -7.28 11.79 5.95
C ALA A 75 -6.94 11.34 7.39
N LEU A 76 -6.44 10.11 7.55
CA LEU A 76 -6.01 9.61 8.86
C LEU A 76 -4.74 10.29 9.36
N SER A 77 -3.76 10.59 8.46
CA SER A 77 -2.55 11.31 8.85
C SER A 77 -2.85 12.72 9.37
N GLU A 78 -3.88 13.37 8.81
CA GLU A 78 -4.36 14.67 9.29
C GLU A 78 -5.11 14.55 10.63
N ARG A 79 -6.06 13.63 10.71
CA ARG A 79 -6.93 13.43 11.88
C ARG A 79 -6.15 13.01 13.12
N LEU A 80 -5.14 12.16 12.94
CA LEU A 80 -4.33 11.59 14.02
C LEU A 80 -2.99 12.32 14.21
N ASP A 81 -2.73 13.37 13.44
CA ASP A 81 -1.48 14.15 13.41
C ASP A 81 -0.23 13.24 13.38
N THR A 82 -0.22 12.29 12.44
CA THR A 82 0.81 11.25 12.37
C THR A 82 1.52 11.18 11.03
N VAL A 83 2.70 10.55 11.03
CA VAL A 83 3.39 10.11 9.82
C VAL A 83 2.81 8.78 9.35
N VAL A 84 2.55 8.68 8.05
CA VAL A 84 2.09 7.45 7.44
C VAL A 84 3.01 7.06 6.29
N SER A 85 3.46 5.82 6.29
CA SER A 85 4.13 5.16 5.17
C SER A 85 3.13 4.20 4.52
N ALA A 86 2.68 4.51 3.32
CA ALA A 86 1.73 3.69 2.58
C ALA A 86 2.42 3.07 1.35
N VAL A 87 2.30 1.75 1.20
CA VAL A 87 2.91 0.97 0.13
C VAL A 87 1.85 0.24 -0.66
N GLY A 88 1.96 0.27 -1.97
CA GLY A 88 1.12 -0.49 -2.89
C GLY A 88 1.96 -1.36 -3.82
N ILE A 89 1.50 -2.58 -4.08
CA ILE A 89 1.96 -3.47 -5.14
C ILE A 89 0.81 -3.66 -6.11
N ALA A 90 1.05 -3.47 -7.40
CA ALA A 90 0.08 -3.71 -8.46
C ALA A 90 0.69 -4.64 -9.51
N GLY A 91 0.16 -5.86 -9.62
CA GLY A 91 0.73 -6.87 -10.50
C GLY A 91 2.01 -7.49 -9.94
N ASN A 92 2.96 -7.80 -10.84
CA ASN A 92 4.31 -8.24 -10.46
C ASN A 92 5.34 -7.13 -10.68
N ASP A 93 4.87 -5.90 -10.90
CA ASP A 93 5.65 -4.84 -11.54
C ASP A 93 6.09 -3.80 -10.50
N GLY A 94 6.85 -4.24 -9.51
CA GLY A 94 7.44 -3.34 -8.52
C GLY A 94 6.46 -2.85 -7.46
N TRP A 95 6.84 -1.81 -6.76
CA TRP A 95 6.10 -1.25 -5.65
C TRP A 95 6.05 0.28 -5.72
N SER A 96 5.05 0.85 -5.07
CA SER A 96 4.90 2.29 -4.91
C SER A 96 4.83 2.68 -3.43
N HIS A 97 5.25 3.90 -3.12
CA HIS A 97 5.28 4.45 -1.76
C HIS A 97 4.72 5.87 -1.73
N HIS A 98 3.97 6.16 -0.70
CA HIS A 98 3.60 7.52 -0.31
C HIS A 98 4.01 7.74 1.14
N LEU A 99 4.73 8.83 1.38
CA LEU A 99 5.01 9.35 2.70
C LEU A 99 4.05 10.52 2.97
N LEU A 100 3.25 10.39 4.04
CA LEU A 100 2.26 11.39 4.40
C LEU A 100 2.48 11.90 5.83
N ARG A 101 2.15 13.17 6.05
CA ARG A 101 2.11 13.76 7.40
C ARG A 101 1.08 14.88 7.42
N ALA A 102 0.24 14.89 8.46
CA ALA A 102 -0.76 15.93 8.69
C ALA A 102 -1.59 16.27 7.41
N GLY A 103 -2.06 15.24 6.70
CA GLY A 103 -2.86 15.38 5.48
C GLY A 103 -2.08 15.76 4.21
N THR A 104 -0.75 15.92 4.30
CA THR A 104 0.09 16.30 3.17
C THR A 104 0.92 15.12 2.69
N VAL A 105 1.01 14.94 1.36
CA VAL A 105 1.95 14.02 0.75
C VAL A 105 3.32 14.71 0.74
N LEU A 106 4.27 14.19 1.51
CA LEU A 106 5.63 14.70 1.60
C LEU A 106 6.52 14.14 0.48
N ASP A 107 6.30 12.88 0.14
CA ASP A 107 7.05 12.18 -0.90
C ASP A 107 6.21 11.08 -1.56
N ARG A 108 6.57 10.73 -2.79
CA ARG A 108 6.04 9.58 -3.51
C ARG A 108 7.10 8.96 -4.39
N PHE A 109 7.13 7.64 -4.39
CA PHE A 109 8.09 6.85 -5.14
C PHE A 109 7.39 5.67 -5.83
N ALA A 110 7.89 5.27 -7.01
CA ALA A 110 7.55 4.02 -7.65
C ALA A 110 8.82 3.37 -8.20
N SER A 111 9.03 2.10 -7.88
CA SER A 111 10.18 1.36 -8.38
C SER A 111 10.02 0.98 -9.86
N TYR A 112 8.78 0.87 -10.34
CA TYR A 112 8.45 0.59 -11.73
C TYR A 112 7.42 1.58 -12.30
N PRO A 113 7.87 2.77 -12.76
CA PRO A 113 6.96 3.83 -13.23
C PRO A 113 6.12 3.45 -14.44
N LEU A 114 6.58 2.50 -15.26
CA LEU A 114 5.87 2.06 -16.46
C LEU A 114 4.50 1.47 -16.13
N ALA A 115 4.40 0.66 -15.06
CA ALA A 115 3.12 0.12 -14.60
C ALA A 115 2.12 1.21 -14.22
N LEU A 116 2.59 2.29 -13.56
CA LEU A 116 1.75 3.43 -13.22
C LEU A 116 1.38 4.28 -14.44
N ALA A 117 2.26 4.39 -15.43
CA ALA A 117 2.05 5.23 -16.61
C ALA A 117 0.84 4.78 -17.43
N GLN A 118 0.50 3.50 -17.42
CA GLN A 118 -0.71 2.98 -18.07
C GLN A 118 -2.00 3.64 -17.56
N HIS A 119 -1.97 4.19 -16.33
CA HIS A 119 -3.11 4.82 -15.68
C HIS A 119 -2.96 6.33 -15.50
N LEU A 120 -1.72 6.85 -15.47
CA LEU A 120 -1.43 8.23 -15.05
C LEU A 120 -0.89 9.13 -16.17
N GLY A 121 -0.49 8.58 -17.33
CA GLY A 121 -0.01 9.36 -18.46
C GLY A 121 1.35 8.90 -19.03
N GLU A 122 2.13 9.84 -19.59
CA GLU A 122 3.40 9.52 -20.23
C GLU A 122 4.45 9.00 -19.23
N VAL A 123 5.15 7.92 -19.59
CA VAL A 123 6.12 7.23 -18.73
C VAL A 123 7.17 8.17 -18.13
N GLU A 124 7.79 9.04 -18.93
CA GLU A 124 8.81 9.96 -18.43
C GLU A 124 8.25 10.99 -17.44
N SER A 125 7.02 11.41 -17.62
CA SER A 125 6.33 12.32 -16.71
C SER A 125 6.03 11.63 -15.39
N VAL A 126 5.54 10.40 -15.44
CA VAL A 126 5.26 9.57 -14.28
C VAL A 126 6.56 9.23 -13.56
N ALA A 127 7.61 8.79 -14.25
CA ALA A 127 8.90 8.46 -13.66
C ALA A 127 9.47 9.66 -12.87
N ARG A 128 9.44 10.86 -13.44
CA ARG A 128 9.89 12.08 -12.73
C ARG A 128 9.02 12.43 -11.53
N ALA A 129 7.70 12.30 -11.68
CA ALA A 129 6.77 12.63 -10.61
C ALA A 129 6.80 11.63 -9.45
N TRP A 130 7.31 10.42 -9.70
CA TRP A 130 7.39 9.32 -8.75
C TRP A 130 8.84 8.88 -8.48
N ALA A 131 9.80 9.76 -8.72
CA ALA A 131 11.21 9.45 -8.47
C ALA A 131 11.55 9.33 -6.98
N GLY A 132 10.72 9.93 -6.13
CA GLY A 132 10.99 10.07 -4.71
C GLY A 132 12.06 11.13 -4.41
N ASP A 133 12.08 11.60 -3.18
CA ASP A 133 13.12 12.46 -2.62
C ASP A 133 13.76 11.79 -1.40
N PRO A 134 14.89 11.08 -1.59
CA PRO A 134 15.58 10.41 -0.48
C PRO A 134 15.92 11.34 0.67
N ALA A 135 16.15 12.64 0.43
CA ALA A 135 16.49 13.58 1.49
C ALA A 135 15.28 13.88 2.38
N THR A 136 14.10 14.08 1.77
CA THR A 136 12.85 14.26 2.52
C THR A 136 12.51 13.02 3.34
N VAL A 137 12.61 11.84 2.74
CA VAL A 137 12.33 10.56 3.45
C VAL A 137 13.32 10.34 4.59
N ALA A 138 14.62 10.48 4.33
CA ALA A 138 15.66 10.33 5.33
C ALA A 138 15.48 11.26 6.54
N ALA A 139 15.09 12.51 6.29
CA ALA A 139 14.81 13.49 7.34
C ALA A 139 13.61 13.12 8.23
N VAL A 140 12.56 12.48 7.65
CA VAL A 140 11.37 12.06 8.42
C VAL A 140 11.67 10.84 9.29
N PHE A 141 12.48 9.92 8.80
CA PHE A 141 12.78 8.67 9.50
C PHE A 141 14.07 8.69 10.30
N ASP A 142 14.86 9.76 10.22
CA ASP A 142 16.20 9.91 10.87
C ASP A 142 17.18 8.79 10.45
N VAL A 143 17.28 8.56 9.14
CA VAL A 143 18.20 7.57 8.54
C VAL A 143 19.11 8.24 7.52
N PRO A 144 20.25 7.61 7.15
CA PRO A 144 21.16 8.19 6.15
C PRO A 144 20.50 8.32 4.77
N VAL A 145 20.65 9.48 4.12
CA VAL A 145 20.11 9.76 2.77
C VAL A 145 20.62 8.74 1.74
N ALA A 146 21.88 8.32 1.84
CA ALA A 146 22.48 7.35 0.93
C ALA A 146 21.79 5.99 1.00
N ASP A 147 21.33 5.57 2.19
CA ASP A 147 20.67 4.29 2.39
C ASP A 147 19.26 4.31 1.79
N VAL A 148 18.53 5.43 1.92
CA VAL A 148 17.24 5.62 1.25
C VAL A 148 17.42 5.66 -0.27
N ALA A 149 18.40 6.40 -0.77
CA ALA A 149 18.68 6.49 -2.21
C ALA A 149 19.03 5.13 -2.83
N ALA A 150 19.71 4.26 -2.08
CA ALA A 150 20.00 2.90 -2.52
C ALA A 150 18.74 2.02 -2.67
N ARG A 151 17.65 2.35 -1.96
CA ARG A 151 16.36 1.65 -2.05
C ARG A 151 15.39 2.27 -3.06
N PHE A 152 15.52 3.58 -3.32
CA PHE A 152 14.70 4.33 -4.26
C PHE A 152 15.30 4.28 -5.67
N ARG A 153 15.43 3.06 -6.21
CA ARG A 153 15.86 2.83 -7.58
C ARG A 153 14.66 2.52 -8.46
N GLN A 154 14.56 3.20 -9.58
CA GLN A 154 13.55 2.92 -10.58
C GLN A 154 14.10 1.96 -11.64
N ALA A 155 13.31 0.95 -12.01
CA ALA A 155 13.60 0.10 -13.15
C ALA A 155 13.47 0.90 -14.44
N GLY A 156 14.44 0.74 -15.34
CA GLY A 156 14.43 1.34 -16.66
C GLY A 156 13.50 0.59 -17.63
N PRO A 157 13.14 1.20 -18.77
CA PRO A 157 12.32 0.55 -19.79
C PRO A 157 12.97 -0.71 -20.39
N GLU A 158 14.30 -0.83 -20.35
CA GLU A 158 15.03 -2.01 -20.85
C GLU A 158 14.94 -3.20 -19.89
N GLU A 159 14.70 -2.97 -18.61
CA GLU A 159 14.48 -4.01 -17.60
C GLU A 159 13.05 -4.56 -17.65
N ALA A 160 12.17 -3.90 -18.42
CA ALA A 160 10.76 -4.28 -18.60
C ALA A 160 10.54 -5.38 -19.64
N ASP A 161 11.50 -5.58 -20.57
CA ASP A 161 11.32 -6.49 -21.70
C ASP A 161 11.38 -7.98 -21.33
N ASP A 162 11.85 -8.33 -20.13
CA ASP A 162 11.86 -9.72 -19.64
C ASP A 162 10.57 -10.14 -18.92
N VAL A 163 9.64 -9.22 -18.72
CA VAL A 163 8.32 -9.55 -18.17
C VAL A 163 7.39 -9.81 -19.34
N ASP A 164 7.21 -11.08 -19.72
CA ASP A 164 6.19 -11.52 -20.68
C ASP A 164 4.83 -10.93 -20.29
N ALA A 165 4.50 -9.82 -20.94
CA ALA A 165 3.21 -9.18 -20.82
C ALA A 165 2.16 -10.01 -21.56
N GLU A 166 1.72 -11.13 -20.99
CA GLU A 166 0.39 -11.62 -21.24
C GLU A 166 -0.60 -10.63 -20.58
N VAL A 167 -0.83 -9.53 -21.30
CA VAL A 167 -1.93 -8.62 -21.00
C VAL A 167 -3.23 -9.35 -21.33
N GLU A 168 -3.76 -10.13 -20.40
CA GLU A 168 -5.17 -10.51 -20.47
C GLU A 168 -5.98 -9.23 -20.37
N GLU A 169 -6.61 -8.83 -21.48
CA GLU A 169 -7.62 -7.77 -21.49
C GLU A 169 -8.67 -8.06 -20.42
N ILE A 170 -8.66 -7.27 -19.35
CA ILE A 170 -9.70 -7.33 -18.33
C ILE A 170 -10.97 -6.74 -18.96
N PRO A 171 -12.02 -7.53 -19.25
CA PRO A 171 -13.23 -7.01 -19.84
C PRO A 171 -13.89 -6.04 -18.86
N ALA A 172 -14.20 -4.83 -19.32
CA ALA A 172 -14.77 -3.71 -18.57
C ALA A 172 -16.20 -3.95 -18.01
N ARG A 173 -16.68 -5.17 -17.96
CA ARG A 173 -17.99 -5.52 -17.43
C ARG A 173 -17.94 -6.75 -16.54
N GLY A 174 -18.10 -6.52 -15.24
CA GLY A 174 -18.43 -7.56 -14.27
C GLY A 174 -17.20 -8.22 -13.68
N ILE A 175 -16.56 -7.55 -12.75
CA ILE A 175 -15.54 -8.14 -11.89
C ILE A 175 -16.21 -9.23 -11.04
N ARG A 176 -16.26 -10.45 -11.56
CA ARG A 176 -16.37 -11.64 -10.73
C ARG A 176 -14.96 -11.90 -10.19
N ILE A 177 -14.66 -11.28 -9.06
CA ILE A 177 -13.44 -11.56 -8.33
C ILE A 177 -13.54 -12.99 -7.82
N TRP A 178 -12.95 -13.93 -8.57
CA TRP A 178 -12.71 -15.28 -8.07
C TRP A 178 -11.44 -15.23 -7.24
N TRP A 179 -11.56 -15.41 -5.95
CA TRP A 179 -10.53 -15.29 -4.95
C TRP A 179 -9.95 -16.67 -4.58
N PRO A 180 -8.71 -17.00 -4.92
CA PRO A 180 -7.99 -18.05 -4.23
C PRO A 180 -7.31 -17.42 -3.01
N GLY A 181 -7.84 -17.73 -1.86
CA GLY A 181 -7.41 -17.54 -0.50
C GLY A 181 -6.23 -16.59 -0.20
N ARG A 182 -6.50 -15.50 0.52
CA ARG A 182 -5.55 -14.56 1.16
C ARG A 182 -4.36 -15.24 1.85
N ARG A 183 -4.49 -16.51 2.26
CA ARG A 183 -3.43 -17.26 2.92
C ARG A 183 -2.20 -17.54 2.06
N GLN A 184 -2.31 -17.50 0.72
CA GLN A 184 -1.17 -17.78 -0.15
C GLN A 184 -0.21 -16.58 -0.29
N HIS A 185 -0.67 -15.35 -0.03
CA HIS A 185 0.16 -14.15 -0.17
C HIS A 185 0.81 -13.69 1.13
N ALA A 186 0.14 -13.93 2.26
CA ALA A 186 0.68 -13.61 3.59
C ALA A 186 1.86 -14.52 3.99
N ASP A 187 1.94 -15.74 3.44
CA ASP A 187 3.00 -16.69 3.72
C ASP A 187 4.20 -16.58 2.75
N GLN A 188 4.14 -15.69 1.75
CA GLN A 188 5.28 -15.46 0.86
C GLN A 188 6.32 -14.61 1.59
N HIS A 189 7.40 -15.27 2.00
CA HIS A 189 8.60 -14.58 2.46
C HIS A 189 9.23 -13.83 1.26
N PRO A 190 9.70 -12.59 1.47
CA PRO A 190 10.49 -11.93 0.46
C PRO A 190 11.68 -12.83 0.07
N PRO A 191 11.97 -12.98 -1.22
CA PRO A 191 13.13 -13.74 -1.67
C PRO A 191 14.42 -13.17 -1.07
N GLU A 192 15.42 -14.03 -0.84
CA GLU A 192 16.68 -13.63 -0.17
C GLU A 192 17.54 -12.67 -1.01
N ASP A 193 17.36 -12.64 -2.34
CA ASP A 193 18.14 -11.84 -3.29
C ASP A 193 17.31 -10.73 -3.95
N LEU A 194 17.08 -9.60 -3.24
CA LEU A 194 16.26 -8.48 -3.70
C LEU A 194 17.13 -7.29 -4.18
N GLU A 195 17.93 -7.48 -5.23
CA GLU A 195 18.65 -6.35 -5.87
C GLU A 195 17.90 -5.74 -7.06
N ASP A 196 16.85 -6.41 -7.54
CA ASP A 196 16.05 -5.99 -8.68
C ASP A 196 15.09 -4.84 -8.30
N PRO A 197 15.16 -3.67 -8.97
CA PRO A 197 14.22 -2.57 -8.73
C PRO A 197 12.77 -2.95 -9.10
N ALA A 198 12.57 -3.89 -10.02
CA ALA A 198 11.25 -4.37 -10.40
C ALA A 198 10.66 -5.36 -9.38
N ASP A 199 11.42 -5.82 -8.37
CA ASP A 199 10.89 -6.71 -7.35
C ASP A 199 9.80 -6.01 -6.52
N PRO A 200 8.55 -6.49 -6.56
CA PRO A 200 7.46 -5.90 -5.82
C PRO A 200 7.66 -5.93 -4.30
N TRP A 201 8.52 -6.83 -3.78
CA TRP A 201 8.83 -6.96 -2.36
C TRP A 201 10.00 -6.08 -1.89
N GLY A 202 10.64 -5.33 -2.79
CA GLY A 202 11.72 -4.40 -2.46
C GLY A 202 11.38 -3.41 -1.35
N PHE A 203 10.09 -3.07 -1.18
CA PHE A 203 9.61 -2.21 -0.10
C PHE A 203 9.88 -2.77 1.31
N THR A 204 9.96 -4.08 1.49
CA THR A 204 10.19 -4.67 2.82
C THR A 204 11.57 -4.28 3.36
N ARG A 205 12.58 -4.23 2.50
CA ARG A 205 13.93 -3.74 2.87
C ARG A 205 13.96 -2.24 3.13
N PHE A 206 13.14 -1.47 2.41
CA PHE A 206 12.96 -0.06 2.71
C PHE A 206 12.31 0.11 4.09
N TRP A 207 11.25 -0.65 4.39
CA TRP A 207 10.61 -0.61 5.69
C TRP A 207 11.53 -1.03 6.83
N GLU A 208 12.33 -2.08 6.66
CA GLU A 208 13.35 -2.48 7.63
C GLU A 208 14.36 -1.34 7.91
N LEU A 209 14.83 -0.65 6.87
CA LEU A 209 15.73 0.48 6.99
C LEU A 209 15.12 1.60 7.85
N VAL A 210 13.83 1.87 7.71
CA VAL A 210 13.13 2.95 8.41
C VAL A 210 12.44 2.49 9.71
N GLY A 211 12.74 1.27 10.16
CA GLY A 211 12.25 0.71 11.43
C GLY A 211 10.79 0.26 11.39
N ILE A 212 10.24 -0.04 10.21
CA ILE A 212 8.89 -0.58 10.05
C ILE A 212 8.97 -2.08 9.80
N THR A 213 8.33 -2.87 10.64
CA THR A 213 8.19 -4.31 10.44
C THR A 213 6.98 -4.62 9.56
N TYR A 214 7.18 -5.42 8.50
CA TYR A 214 6.06 -5.89 7.68
C TYR A 214 5.11 -6.74 8.53
N PRO A 215 3.81 -6.41 8.60
CA PRO A 215 2.95 -6.86 9.68
C PRO A 215 2.47 -8.30 9.58
N VAL A 216 2.78 -9.05 8.52
CA VAL A 216 2.28 -10.42 8.31
C VAL A 216 2.54 -11.39 9.47
N ARG A 217 3.57 -11.13 10.26
CA ARG A 217 3.94 -11.95 11.44
C ARG A 217 3.39 -11.42 12.74
N LEU A 218 2.75 -10.25 12.71
CA LEU A 218 2.18 -9.63 13.90
C LEU A 218 0.75 -10.14 14.13
N PRO A 219 0.31 -10.21 15.39
CA PRO A 219 -1.08 -10.51 15.69
C PRO A 219 -2.00 -9.45 15.07
N VAL A 220 -3.09 -9.88 14.45
CA VAL A 220 -4.20 -9.01 14.07
C VAL A 220 -4.98 -8.68 15.34
N VAL A 221 -5.15 -7.40 15.66
CA VAL A 221 -5.87 -6.95 16.85
C VAL A 221 -7.28 -6.46 16.54
N ALA A 222 -7.55 -6.12 15.27
CA ALA A 222 -8.89 -5.80 14.81
C ALA A 222 -9.09 -6.14 13.34
N ASN A 223 -10.28 -6.66 13.02
CA ASN A 223 -10.77 -6.89 11.68
C ASN A 223 -11.99 -6.01 11.44
N LEU A 224 -11.97 -5.20 10.37
CA LEU A 224 -13.08 -4.37 9.95
C LEU A 224 -13.59 -4.89 8.62
N ASP A 225 -14.75 -5.55 8.64
CA ASP A 225 -15.42 -6.00 7.43
C ASP A 225 -16.18 -4.86 6.76
N LEU A 226 -15.95 -4.63 5.48
CA LEU A 226 -16.69 -3.67 4.68
C LEU A 226 -18.00 -4.31 4.22
N VAL A 227 -19.12 -3.90 4.82
CA VAL A 227 -20.42 -4.54 4.60
C VAL A 227 -21.15 -3.97 3.40
N ARG A 228 -21.19 -2.63 3.26
CA ARG A 228 -21.91 -1.92 2.18
C ARG A 228 -21.23 -0.61 1.84
N GLY A 229 -21.42 -0.19 0.58
CA GLY A 229 -21.06 1.15 0.13
C GLY A 229 -19.58 1.36 -0.18
N TRP A 230 -18.76 0.34 -0.08
CA TRP A 230 -17.34 0.42 -0.42
C TRP A 230 -17.09 0.79 -1.89
N ASP A 231 -18.02 0.41 -2.79
CA ASP A 231 -18.05 0.80 -4.20
C ASP A 231 -18.12 2.33 -4.41
N ARG A 232 -18.58 3.07 -3.40
CA ARG A 232 -18.59 4.55 -3.42
C ARG A 232 -17.23 5.18 -3.22
N LEU A 233 -16.29 4.42 -2.68
CA LEU A 233 -14.90 4.84 -2.55
C LEU A 233 -14.16 4.73 -3.89
N LEU A 234 -14.70 3.96 -4.86
CA LEU A 234 -14.13 3.83 -6.18
C LEU A 234 -14.22 5.17 -6.92
N PRO A 235 -13.14 5.70 -7.58
CA PRO A 235 -13.28 6.87 -8.42
C PRO A 235 -14.38 6.59 -9.43
N ARG A 236 -15.31 7.50 -9.52
CA ARG A 236 -16.20 7.53 -10.67
C ARG A 236 -15.32 7.88 -11.85
N ASN A 237 -15.25 6.99 -12.86
CA ASN A 237 -14.65 7.38 -14.12
C ASN A 237 -15.24 8.75 -14.46
N PRO A 238 -14.42 9.78 -14.73
CA PRO A 238 -14.93 10.98 -15.33
C PRO A 238 -15.49 10.56 -16.69
N ASP A 239 -16.81 10.74 -16.87
CA ASP A 239 -17.49 10.62 -18.16
C ASP A 239 -16.84 11.54 -19.20
#